data_909dfe4135f056742d412f2b47c486e1
#
_entry.id   909dfe4135f056742d412f2b47c486e1
#
_cell.length_a   1.000
_cell.length_b   1.000
_cell.length_c   1.000
_cell.angle_alpha   90.00
_cell.angle_beta   90.00
_cell.angle_gamma   90.00
#
_symmetry.space_group_name_H-M   'P 1'
#
loop_
_entity.id
_entity.type
_entity.pdbx_description
1 polymer ?
#
loop_
_entity_poly.entity_id
_entity_poly.type
_entity_poly.pdbx_seq_one_letter_code
_entity_poly.pdbx_strand_id
1 'polypeptide(L)'
;PRCVILKEYAKKLSAEKHREKEFARYESVERIAGECIAKKRRLLKPVCANVDFYSGFVYTMLGLPKELYTPIFAISRISGWSAHRIEELVNEGKIIRPAYKYVGHHRPYVAIERRTPRKTSHSFSNN
;
A
#
# COMPACT_ATOMS: atom_id res chain seq x y z
N PRO A 1 -3.38 -2.62 -8.13
CA PRO A 1 -3.96 -3.81 -7.50
C PRO A 1 -4.67 -3.50 -6.17
N ARG A 2 -4.02 -2.81 -5.21
CA ARG A 2 -4.61 -2.52 -3.88
C ARG A 2 -5.93 -1.74 -3.93
N CYS A 3 -5.99 -0.72 -4.79
CA CYS A 3 -7.20 0.09 -4.96
C CYS A 3 -8.38 -0.74 -5.49
N VAL A 4 -8.13 -1.68 -6.42
CA VAL A 4 -9.17 -2.56 -6.98
C VAL A 4 -9.75 -3.47 -5.90
N ILE A 5 -8.88 -4.11 -5.10
CA ILE A 5 -9.31 -4.97 -4.00
C ILE A 5 -10.16 -4.17 -2.99
N LEU A 6 -9.70 -2.98 -2.61
CA LEU A 6 -10.42 -2.15 -1.64
C LEU A 6 -11.76 -1.64 -2.21
N LYS A 7 -11.84 -1.38 -3.52
CA LYS A 7 -13.07 -1.02 -4.20
C LYS A 7 -14.13 -2.12 -4.11
N GLU A 8 -13.73 -3.39 -4.21
CA GLU A 8 -14.64 -4.53 -4.06
C GLU A 8 -15.22 -4.60 -2.64
N TYR A 9 -14.38 -4.39 -1.61
CA TYR A 9 -14.85 -4.29 -0.23
C TYR A 9 -15.77 -3.07 -0.02
N ALA A 10 -15.42 -1.92 -0.57
CA ALA A 10 -16.25 -0.72 -0.53
C ALA A 10 -17.64 -0.96 -1.13
N LYS A 11 -17.71 -1.69 -2.25
CA LYS A 11 -18.97 -2.07 -2.88
C LYS A 11 -19.81 -2.99 -1.98
N LYS A 12 -19.20 -4.02 -1.40
CA LYS A 12 -19.90 -4.93 -0.48
C LYS A 12 -20.45 -4.19 0.74
N LEU A 13 -19.61 -3.39 1.41
CA LEU A 13 -20.01 -2.61 2.56
C LEU A 13 -21.10 -1.58 2.24
N SER A 14 -21.05 -0.96 1.06
CA SER A 14 -22.08 -0.01 0.65
C SER A 14 -23.45 -0.67 0.51
N ALA A 15 -23.52 -1.91 0.00
CA ALA A 15 -24.75 -2.67 -0.07
C ALA A 15 -25.27 -3.05 1.33
N GLU A 16 -24.39 -3.55 2.22
CA GLU A 16 -24.72 -3.91 3.59
C GLU A 16 -25.24 -2.71 4.42
N LYS A 17 -24.70 -1.51 4.14
CA LYS A 17 -25.07 -0.26 4.87
C LYS A 17 -26.10 0.59 4.14
N HIS A 18 -26.70 0.10 3.04
CA HIS A 18 -27.67 0.83 2.20
C HIS A 18 -27.16 2.20 1.71
N ARG A 19 -25.89 2.27 1.32
CA ARG A 19 -25.21 3.49 0.82
C ARG A 19 -24.68 3.35 -0.61
N GLU A 20 -25.33 2.56 -1.44
CA GLU A 20 -24.94 2.29 -2.83
C GLU A 20 -24.92 3.56 -3.69
N LYS A 21 -25.83 4.50 -3.43
CA LYS A 21 -25.85 5.80 -4.11
C LYS A 21 -24.57 6.62 -3.88
N GLU A 22 -24.01 6.51 -2.69
CA GLU A 22 -22.76 7.20 -2.35
C GLU A 22 -21.56 6.51 -3.02
N PHE A 23 -21.54 5.18 -2.99
CA PHE A 23 -20.52 4.41 -3.70
C PHE A 23 -20.52 4.71 -5.21
N ALA A 24 -21.71 4.79 -5.84
CA ALA A 24 -21.84 5.16 -7.25
C ALA A 24 -21.27 6.56 -7.57
N ARG A 25 -21.33 7.50 -6.63
CA ARG A 25 -20.67 8.82 -6.78
C ARG A 25 -19.15 8.68 -6.80
N TYR A 26 -18.58 7.84 -5.91
CA TYR A 26 -17.14 7.57 -5.91
C TYR A 26 -16.69 6.95 -7.24
N GLU A 27 -17.43 5.96 -7.78
CA GLU A 27 -17.11 5.37 -9.08
C GLU A 27 -17.18 6.40 -10.22
N SER A 28 -18.17 7.28 -10.18
CA SER A 28 -18.32 8.35 -11.18
C SER A 28 -17.15 9.33 -11.12
N VAL A 29 -16.74 9.73 -9.91
CA VAL A 29 -15.58 10.62 -9.70
C VAL A 29 -14.28 9.95 -10.17
N GLU A 30 -14.05 8.68 -9.83
CA GLU A 30 -12.87 7.92 -10.28
C GLU A 30 -12.75 7.96 -11.81
N ARG A 31 -13.83 7.63 -12.51
CA ARG A 31 -13.87 7.59 -13.99
C ARG A 31 -13.65 8.96 -14.59
N ILE A 32 -14.47 9.95 -14.20
CA ILE A 32 -14.45 11.29 -14.79
C ILE A 32 -13.13 12.01 -14.49
N ALA A 33 -12.64 11.93 -13.26
CA ALA A 33 -11.37 12.57 -12.89
C ALA A 33 -10.19 11.96 -13.65
N GLY A 34 -10.17 10.64 -13.82
CA GLY A 34 -9.14 9.94 -14.60
C GLY A 34 -9.09 10.43 -16.05
N GLU A 35 -10.25 10.49 -16.70
CA GLU A 35 -10.40 10.97 -18.09
C GLU A 35 -10.00 12.46 -18.22
N CYS A 36 -10.52 13.31 -17.33
CA CYS A 36 -10.23 14.75 -17.36
C CYS A 36 -8.75 15.06 -17.15
N ILE A 37 -8.09 14.39 -16.20
CA ILE A 37 -6.67 14.60 -15.92
C ILE A 37 -5.82 14.10 -17.09
N ALA A 38 -6.10 12.92 -17.62
CA ALA A 38 -5.40 12.37 -18.77
C ALA A 38 -5.48 13.31 -19.98
N LYS A 39 -6.67 13.81 -20.28
CA LYS A 39 -6.92 14.75 -21.39
C LYS A 39 -6.20 16.09 -21.16
N LYS A 40 -6.35 16.69 -19.98
CA LYS A 40 -5.75 18.00 -19.65
C LYS A 40 -4.24 17.97 -19.68
N ARG A 41 -3.63 16.88 -19.17
CA ARG A 41 -2.18 16.71 -19.09
C ARG A 41 -1.57 16.01 -20.30
N ARG A 42 -2.36 15.64 -21.30
CA ARG A 42 -1.94 14.89 -22.51
C ARG A 42 -1.13 13.63 -22.15
N LEU A 43 -1.61 12.89 -21.16
CA LEU A 43 -0.90 11.70 -20.68
C LEU A 43 -1.17 10.52 -21.62
N LEU A 44 -0.12 9.79 -21.96
CA LEU A 44 -0.21 8.55 -22.74
C LEU A 44 -0.73 7.35 -21.91
N LYS A 45 -0.59 7.44 -20.59
CA LYS A 45 -1.03 6.39 -19.66
C LYS A 45 -2.26 6.85 -18.88
N PRO A 46 -3.22 5.95 -18.61
CA PRO A 46 -4.39 6.27 -17.81
C PRO A 46 -3.97 6.61 -16.37
N VAL A 47 -4.69 7.58 -15.78
CA VAL A 47 -4.54 7.91 -14.37
C VAL A 47 -5.46 7.00 -13.56
N CYS A 48 -4.89 6.29 -12.61
CA CYS A 48 -5.62 5.39 -11.73
C CYS A 48 -5.76 6.01 -10.34
N ALA A 49 -6.89 5.71 -9.67
CA ALA A 49 -7.09 6.10 -8.29
C ALA A 49 -6.08 5.43 -7.36
N ASN A 50 -5.59 6.16 -6.37
CA ASN A 50 -4.79 5.59 -5.28
C ASN A 50 -5.69 4.79 -4.33
N VAL A 51 -5.08 3.91 -3.53
CA VAL A 51 -5.79 3.13 -2.50
C VAL A 51 -6.55 4.03 -1.52
N ASP A 52 -6.01 5.20 -1.22
CA ASP A 52 -6.58 6.17 -0.29
C ASP A 52 -7.94 6.73 -0.75
N PHE A 53 -8.23 6.67 -2.04
CA PHE A 53 -9.50 7.12 -2.58
C PHE A 53 -10.69 6.31 -2.03
N TYR A 54 -10.52 4.98 -1.90
CA TYR A 54 -11.57 4.12 -1.35
C TYR A 54 -11.39 3.83 0.14
N SER A 55 -10.19 3.97 0.72
CA SER A 55 -9.98 3.69 2.14
C SER A 55 -10.80 4.62 3.04
N GLY A 56 -10.86 5.91 2.72
CA GLY A 56 -11.68 6.86 3.45
C GLY A 56 -13.17 6.49 3.42
N PHE A 57 -13.67 6.03 2.28
CA PHE A 57 -15.05 5.56 2.17
C PHE A 57 -15.28 4.31 3.03
N VAL A 58 -14.39 3.32 2.96
CA VAL A 58 -14.47 2.10 3.79
C VAL A 58 -14.44 2.43 5.28
N TYR A 59 -13.54 3.29 5.72
CA TYR A 59 -13.46 3.71 7.12
C TYR A 59 -14.73 4.43 7.59
N THR A 60 -15.31 5.26 6.71
CA THR A 60 -16.62 5.89 7.00
C THR A 60 -17.71 4.85 7.16
N MET A 61 -17.75 3.81 6.30
CA MET A 61 -18.73 2.72 6.42
C MET A 61 -18.55 1.90 7.70
N LEU A 62 -17.33 1.76 8.18
CA LEU A 62 -16.99 1.09 9.45
C LEU A 62 -17.24 1.98 10.69
N GLY A 63 -17.66 3.22 10.51
CA GLY A 63 -17.93 4.15 11.61
C GLY A 63 -16.67 4.68 12.29
N LEU A 64 -15.52 4.60 11.64
CA LEU A 64 -14.28 5.12 12.20
C LEU A 64 -14.25 6.65 12.14
N PRO A 65 -13.89 7.34 13.23
CA PRO A 65 -13.71 8.79 13.22
C PRO A 65 -12.54 9.18 12.31
N LYS A 66 -12.66 10.32 11.64
CA LYS A 66 -11.68 10.78 10.63
C LYS A 66 -10.27 10.97 11.21
N GLU A 67 -10.19 11.31 12.47
CA GLU A 67 -8.94 11.50 13.22
C GLU A 67 -8.08 10.22 13.28
N LEU A 68 -8.72 9.04 13.15
CA LEU A 68 -8.03 7.76 13.17
C LEU A 68 -7.53 7.28 11.80
N TYR A 69 -7.89 7.93 10.70
CA TYR A 69 -7.52 7.44 9.36
C TYR A 69 -6.00 7.40 9.15
N THR A 70 -5.30 8.46 9.52
CA THR A 70 -3.84 8.51 9.45
C THR A 70 -3.17 7.62 10.49
N PRO A 71 -3.57 7.60 11.78
CA PRO A 71 -3.04 6.66 12.76
C PRO A 71 -3.17 5.19 12.36
N ILE A 72 -4.30 4.74 11.84
CA ILE A 72 -4.50 3.36 11.36
C ILE A 72 -3.51 3.04 10.24
N PHE A 73 -3.29 3.98 9.34
CA PHE A 73 -2.34 3.82 8.26
C PHE A 73 -0.89 3.69 8.78
N ALA A 74 -0.52 4.46 9.80
CA ALA A 74 0.78 4.36 10.46
C ALA A 74 0.95 3.02 11.19
N ILE A 75 -0.06 2.58 11.93
CA ILE A 75 -0.06 1.28 12.63
C ILE A 75 0.17 0.13 11.64
N SER A 76 -0.50 0.13 10.50
CA SER A 76 -0.34 -0.91 9.49
C SER A 76 1.06 -0.97 8.87
N ARG A 77 1.83 0.11 8.96
CA ARG A 77 3.19 0.21 8.42
C ARG A 77 4.30 -0.03 9.43
N ILE A 78 3.99 -0.07 10.70
CA ILE A 78 5.01 -0.17 11.77
C ILE A 78 5.89 -1.40 11.61
N SER A 79 5.31 -2.54 11.23
CA SER A 79 6.06 -3.77 10.97
C SER A 79 7.05 -3.63 9.81
N GLY A 80 6.61 -2.98 8.72
CA GLY A 80 7.47 -2.70 7.58
C GLY A 80 8.59 -1.70 7.90
N TRP A 81 8.27 -0.64 8.63
CA TRP A 81 9.27 0.33 9.08
C TRP A 81 10.28 -0.32 10.03
N SER A 82 9.84 -1.16 10.94
CA SER A 82 10.73 -1.91 11.85
C SER A 82 11.65 -2.84 11.07
N ALA A 83 11.12 -3.55 10.08
CA ALA A 83 11.92 -4.42 9.21
C ALA A 83 13.00 -3.63 8.46
N HIS A 84 12.65 -2.51 7.85
CA HIS A 84 13.61 -1.64 7.17
C HIS A 84 14.65 -1.06 8.13
N ARG A 85 14.23 -0.67 9.35
CA ARG A 85 15.16 -0.15 10.34
C ARG A 85 16.15 -1.21 10.81
N ILE A 86 15.70 -2.44 11.04
CA ILE A 86 16.57 -3.56 11.39
C ILE A 86 17.55 -3.85 10.27
N GLU A 87 17.07 -3.89 9.03
CA GLU A 87 17.91 -4.11 7.85
C GLU A 87 18.99 -3.04 7.71
N GLU A 88 18.62 -1.78 7.92
CA GLU A 88 19.58 -0.65 7.89
C GLU A 88 20.65 -0.77 8.97
N LEU A 89 20.25 -1.12 10.20
CA LEU A 89 21.19 -1.29 11.31
C LEU A 89 22.17 -2.46 11.10
N VAL A 90 21.66 -3.58 10.59
CA VAL A 90 22.47 -4.79 10.34
C VAL A 90 23.45 -4.58 9.20
N ASN A 91 23.08 -3.83 8.18
CA ASN A 91 23.89 -3.62 6.98
C ASN A 91 24.77 -2.36 7.07
N GLU A 92 24.71 -1.59 8.17
CA GLU A 92 25.40 -0.30 8.33
C GLU A 92 25.25 0.61 7.11
N GLY A 93 24.05 0.57 6.52
CA GLY A 93 23.75 1.15 5.21
C GLY A 93 23.80 2.68 5.22
N LYS A 94 24.28 3.24 4.11
CA LYS A 94 24.12 4.67 3.84
C LYS A 94 22.68 4.99 3.52
N ILE A 95 22.27 6.25 3.66
CA ILE A 95 20.93 6.73 3.30
C ILE A 95 20.58 6.29 1.88
N ILE A 96 19.49 5.52 1.75
CA ILE A 96 18.98 5.08 0.46
C ILE A 96 18.26 6.26 -0.21
N ARG A 97 18.71 6.62 -1.41
CA ARG A 97 18.07 7.65 -2.22
C ARG A 97 17.18 6.99 -3.30
N PRO A 98 16.07 7.62 -3.72
CA PRO A 98 15.16 7.06 -4.72
C PRO A 98 15.80 6.73 -6.08
N ALA A 99 16.96 7.32 -6.39
CA ALA A 99 17.70 7.08 -7.62
C ALA A 99 18.46 5.73 -7.66
N TYR A 100 18.55 5.03 -6.53
CA TYR A 100 19.23 3.73 -6.49
C TYR A 100 18.36 2.66 -7.16
N LYS A 101 19.01 1.88 -8.01
CA LYS A 101 18.39 0.73 -8.69
C LYS A 101 18.74 -0.54 -7.93
N TYR A 102 17.73 -1.36 -7.69
CA TYR A 102 17.96 -2.70 -7.16
C TYR A 102 18.74 -3.55 -8.20
N VAL A 103 19.87 -4.09 -7.78
CA VAL A 103 20.77 -4.91 -8.62
C VAL A 103 20.82 -6.37 -8.18
N GLY A 104 20.09 -6.74 -7.13
CA GLY A 104 19.99 -8.12 -6.67
C GLY A 104 19.12 -8.99 -7.57
N HIS A 105 19.16 -10.29 -7.34
CA HIS A 105 18.32 -11.23 -8.07
C HIS A 105 16.86 -11.14 -7.58
N HIS A 106 15.93 -11.02 -8.53
CA HIS A 106 14.50 -11.10 -8.21
C HIS A 106 14.18 -12.50 -7.68
N ARG A 107 13.59 -12.55 -6.48
CA ARG A 107 13.15 -13.80 -5.86
C ARG A 107 11.65 -13.81 -5.73
N PRO A 108 10.98 -14.95 -5.99
CA PRO A 108 9.55 -15.07 -5.76
C PRO A 108 9.25 -14.94 -4.25
N TYR A 109 8.05 -14.46 -3.94
CA TYR A 109 7.59 -14.42 -2.56
C TYR A 109 7.47 -15.84 -2.00
N VAL A 110 8.03 -16.07 -0.82
CA VAL A 110 7.87 -17.32 -0.07
C VAL A 110 7.05 -17.02 1.18
N ALA A 111 5.94 -17.73 1.35
CA ALA A 111 5.10 -17.62 2.53
C ALA A 111 5.89 -17.98 3.80
N ILE A 112 5.54 -17.38 4.92
CA ILE A 112 6.33 -17.50 6.17
C ILE A 112 6.46 -18.95 6.64
N GLU A 113 5.42 -19.76 6.44
CA GLU A 113 5.38 -21.17 6.82
C GLU A 113 6.33 -22.05 5.99
N ARG A 114 6.77 -21.55 4.83
CA ARG A 114 7.68 -22.26 3.91
C ARG A 114 9.11 -21.74 3.96
N ARG A 115 9.40 -20.78 4.85
CA ARG A 115 10.74 -20.22 4.98
C ARG A 115 11.60 -21.13 5.85
N THR A 116 12.67 -21.67 5.26
CA THR A 116 13.70 -22.35 6.04
C THR A 116 14.55 -21.33 6.81
N PRO A 117 14.85 -21.55 8.10
CA PRO A 117 15.76 -20.69 8.86
C PRO A 117 17.10 -20.60 8.13
N ARG A 118 17.55 -19.39 7.87
CA ARG A 118 18.87 -19.18 7.29
C ARG A 118 19.92 -19.60 8.33
N LYS A 119 20.73 -20.58 8.01
CA LYS A 119 21.92 -20.87 8.83
C LYS A 119 22.79 -19.61 8.84
N THR A 120 22.81 -18.89 9.94
CA THR A 120 23.69 -17.75 10.16
C THR A 120 25.11 -18.29 10.35
N SER A 121 25.87 -18.35 9.27
CA SER A 121 27.33 -18.51 9.35
C SER A 121 27.94 -17.14 9.63
N HIS A 122 27.80 -16.65 10.87
CA HIS A 122 28.63 -15.59 11.38
C HIS A 122 29.73 -16.22 12.22
N SER A 123 30.80 -16.62 11.56
CA SER A 123 32.10 -16.67 12.23
C SER A 123 32.60 -15.22 12.28
N PHE A 124 32.38 -14.56 13.40
CA PHE A 124 33.16 -13.37 13.73
C PHE A 124 34.60 -13.87 13.97
N SER A 125 35.49 -13.72 12.98
CA SER A 125 36.91 -13.74 13.25
C SER A 125 37.25 -12.42 13.94
N ASN A 126 37.43 -12.45 15.25
CA ASN A 126 38.13 -11.40 15.96
C ASN A 126 39.56 -11.35 15.43
N ASN A 127 39.94 -10.27 14.82
CA ASN A 127 41.31 -9.75 14.76
C ASN A 127 41.27 -8.27 15.12
#